data_b0b66c0b4442fbe5e7d1638261bdfeb5
#
_entry.id   b0b66c0b4442fbe5e7d1638261bdfeb5
#
_cell.length_a   1.000
_cell.length_b   1.000
_cell.length_c   1.000
_cell.angle_alpha   90.00
_cell.angle_beta   90.00
_cell.angle_gamma   90.00
#
_symmetry.space_group_name_H-M   'P 1'
#
loop_
_entity.id
_entity.type
_entity.pdbx_description
1 polymer ?
#
loop_
_entity_poly.entity_id
_entity_poly.type
_entity_poly.pdbx_seq_one_letter_code
_entity_poly.pdbx_strand_id
1 'polypeptide(L)'
;MPVFFVCAGLLGLLVVVLTVNVGLMRGRKKINLGDGGDPEMIAAIRAHANLIEFAPLCLLLIYMASDFYGFWVTAGLSVVLLLARALHAGGMLGVVPQGRFLGASGTTLLLAAVSIMLVVSGFNLRQY
;
A
#
# COMPACT_ATOMS: atom_id res chain seq x y z
N MET A 1 7.05 -12.97 -12.46
CA MET A 1 5.95 -12.80 -11.46
C MET A 1 6.23 -13.26 -10.01
N PRO A 2 7.26 -14.08 -9.69
CA PRO A 2 7.41 -14.57 -8.30
C PRO A 2 7.57 -13.45 -7.27
N VAL A 3 8.36 -12.40 -7.55
CA VAL A 3 8.52 -11.25 -6.65
C VAL A 3 7.21 -10.52 -6.41
N PHE A 4 6.39 -10.32 -7.45
CA PHE A 4 5.06 -9.71 -7.31
C PHE A 4 4.18 -10.49 -6.33
N PHE A 5 4.08 -11.80 -6.47
CA PHE A 5 3.24 -12.62 -5.59
C PHE A 5 3.74 -12.60 -4.13
N VAL A 6 5.06 -12.62 -3.92
CA VAL A 6 5.63 -12.49 -2.58
C VAL A 6 5.29 -11.11 -1.98
N CYS A 7 5.48 -10.03 -2.72
CA CYS A 7 5.16 -8.68 -2.24
C CYS A 7 3.66 -8.52 -1.97
N ALA A 8 2.79 -9.04 -2.83
CA ALA A 8 1.35 -9.03 -2.64
C ALA A 8 0.93 -9.81 -1.37
N GLY A 9 1.51 -10.98 -1.16
CA GLY A 9 1.30 -11.77 0.06
C GLY A 9 1.75 -11.04 1.32
N LEU A 10 2.93 -10.41 1.30
CA LEU A 10 3.43 -9.61 2.43
C LEU A 10 2.56 -8.38 2.72
N LEU A 11 2.04 -7.72 1.69
CA LEU A 11 1.05 -6.65 1.86
C LEU A 11 -0.24 -7.17 2.50
N GLY A 12 -0.72 -8.35 2.09
CA GLY A 12 -1.87 -9.00 2.72
C GLY A 12 -1.61 -9.30 4.21
N LEU A 13 -0.43 -9.80 4.56
CA LEU A 13 -0.04 -10.02 5.95
C LEU A 13 0.05 -8.70 6.73
N LEU A 14 0.52 -7.62 6.11
CA LEU A 14 0.53 -6.29 6.72
C LEU A 14 -0.89 -5.82 7.03
N VAL A 15 -1.86 -6.06 6.13
CA VAL A 15 -3.28 -5.79 6.40
C VAL A 15 -3.74 -6.54 7.66
N VAL A 16 -3.43 -7.84 7.77
CA VAL A 16 -3.79 -8.65 8.95
C VAL A 16 -3.19 -8.06 10.22
N VAL A 17 -1.90 -7.71 10.20
CA VAL A 17 -1.22 -7.10 11.36
C VAL A 17 -1.91 -5.81 11.79
N LEU A 18 -2.23 -4.92 10.85
CA LEU A 18 -2.90 -3.66 11.16
C LEU A 18 -4.35 -3.87 11.63
N THR A 19 -5.06 -4.85 11.07
CA THR A 19 -6.41 -5.23 11.52
C THR A 19 -6.39 -5.69 12.98
N VAL A 20 -5.46 -6.59 13.31
CA VAL A 20 -5.28 -7.09 14.69
C VAL A 20 -4.90 -5.94 15.63
N ASN A 21 -3.99 -5.06 15.21
CA ASN A 21 -3.59 -3.89 15.99
C ASN A 21 -4.79 -3.00 16.34
N VAL A 22 -5.66 -2.68 15.36
CA VAL A 22 -6.90 -1.92 15.60
C VAL A 22 -7.80 -2.63 16.60
N GLY A 23 -8.01 -3.95 16.44
CA GLY A 23 -8.84 -4.75 17.35
C GLY A 23 -8.32 -4.76 18.78
N LEU A 24 -7.02 -4.99 18.98
CA LEU A 24 -6.38 -4.97 20.30
C LEU A 24 -6.45 -3.59 20.94
N MET A 25 -6.26 -2.52 20.16
CA MET A 25 -6.33 -1.15 20.66
C MET A 25 -7.76 -0.80 21.10
N ARG A 26 -8.79 -1.23 20.36
CA ARG A 26 -10.20 -1.09 20.76
C ARG A 26 -10.46 -1.74 22.13
N GLY A 27 -9.98 -2.96 22.33
CA GLY A 27 -10.12 -3.67 23.60
C GLY A 27 -9.43 -2.94 24.77
N ARG A 28 -8.20 -2.46 24.56
CA ARG A 28 -7.44 -1.73 25.62
C ARG A 28 -8.09 -0.40 25.99
N LYS A 29 -8.56 0.36 24.98
CA LYS A 29 -9.14 1.69 25.17
C LYS A 29 -10.65 1.67 25.43
N LYS A 30 -11.28 0.48 25.38
CA LYS A 30 -12.75 0.29 25.55
C LYS A 30 -13.57 1.12 24.53
N ILE A 31 -13.08 1.25 23.31
CA ILE A 31 -13.73 1.96 22.21
C ILE A 31 -14.35 0.94 21.27
N ASN A 32 -15.66 0.69 21.39
CA ASN A 32 -16.34 -0.33 20.58
C ASN A 32 -16.50 0.08 19.11
N LEU A 33 -16.80 1.34 18.83
CA LEU A 33 -17.04 1.86 17.49
C LEU A 33 -16.46 3.28 17.37
N GLY A 34 -16.05 3.66 16.14
CA GLY A 34 -15.40 4.96 15.91
C GLY A 34 -13.99 5.00 16.47
N ASP A 35 -13.49 6.17 16.77
CA ASP A 35 -12.13 6.41 17.30
C ASP A 35 -12.12 6.96 18.74
N GLY A 36 -13.29 7.32 19.26
CA GLY A 36 -13.45 7.88 20.60
C GLY A 36 -12.72 9.22 20.82
N GLY A 37 -12.27 9.89 19.76
CA GLY A 37 -11.42 11.09 19.83
C GLY A 37 -9.99 10.80 20.32
N ASP A 38 -9.58 9.54 20.40
CA ASP A 38 -8.26 9.13 20.86
C ASP A 38 -7.24 9.19 19.71
N PRO A 39 -6.13 9.98 19.82
CA PRO A 39 -5.18 10.16 18.72
C PRO A 39 -4.49 8.87 18.29
N GLU A 40 -4.18 7.95 19.20
CA GLU A 40 -3.53 6.68 18.84
C GLU A 40 -4.51 5.76 18.13
N MET A 41 -5.78 5.76 18.55
CA MET A 41 -6.84 4.99 17.89
C MET A 41 -7.08 5.53 16.47
N ILE A 42 -7.14 6.85 16.30
CA ILE A 42 -7.22 7.51 14.99
C ILE A 42 -6.05 7.07 14.11
N ALA A 43 -4.80 7.12 14.62
CA ALA A 43 -3.61 6.73 13.87
C ALA A 43 -3.66 5.27 13.44
N ALA A 44 -4.06 4.36 14.32
CA ALA A 44 -4.19 2.92 14.01
C ALA A 44 -5.25 2.66 12.93
N ILE A 45 -6.43 3.27 13.05
CA ILE A 45 -7.52 3.16 12.06
C ILE A 45 -7.04 3.71 10.71
N ARG A 46 -6.39 4.88 10.70
CA ARG A 46 -5.91 5.49 9.45
C ARG A 46 -4.76 4.72 8.80
N ALA A 47 -3.87 4.11 9.59
CA ALA A 47 -2.81 3.25 9.04
C ALA A 47 -3.41 2.05 8.27
N HIS A 48 -4.40 1.38 8.87
CA HIS A 48 -5.10 0.27 8.24
C HIS A 48 -5.91 0.72 7.01
N ALA A 49 -6.73 1.75 7.15
CA ALA A 49 -7.58 2.25 6.07
C ALA A 49 -6.75 2.70 4.86
N ASN A 50 -5.69 3.46 5.06
CA ASN A 50 -4.83 3.94 3.97
C ASN A 50 -4.13 2.80 3.22
N LEU A 51 -3.74 1.72 3.91
CA LEU A 51 -3.20 0.54 3.24
C LEU A 51 -4.23 -0.08 2.29
N ILE A 52 -5.46 -0.26 2.74
CA ILE A 52 -6.55 -0.84 1.94
C ILE A 52 -7.00 0.09 0.82
N GLU A 53 -6.95 1.40 1.01
CA GLU A 53 -7.30 2.39 -0.02
C GLU A 53 -6.35 2.35 -1.23
N PHE A 54 -5.05 2.14 -1.01
CA PHE A 54 -4.04 2.26 -2.07
C PHE A 54 -3.48 0.94 -2.57
N ALA A 55 -3.20 -0.03 -1.69
CA ALA A 55 -2.47 -1.22 -2.08
C ALA A 55 -3.20 -2.08 -3.13
N PRO A 56 -4.52 -2.33 -3.05
CA PRO A 56 -5.22 -3.14 -4.03
C PRO A 56 -5.18 -2.53 -5.44
N LEU A 57 -5.38 -1.22 -5.56
CA LEU A 57 -5.32 -0.54 -6.85
C LEU A 57 -3.90 -0.59 -7.43
N CYS A 58 -2.89 -0.29 -6.62
CA CYS A 58 -1.49 -0.37 -7.08
C CYS A 58 -1.12 -1.79 -7.53
N LEU A 59 -1.50 -2.82 -6.76
CA LEU A 59 -1.25 -4.22 -7.13
C LEU A 59 -1.95 -4.59 -8.44
N LEU A 60 -3.20 -4.18 -8.63
CA LEU A 60 -3.93 -4.43 -9.87
C LEU A 60 -3.23 -3.79 -11.06
N LEU A 61 -2.82 -2.51 -10.95
CA LEU A 61 -2.15 -1.82 -12.04
C LEU A 61 -0.76 -2.41 -12.33
N ILE A 62 0.01 -2.81 -11.31
CA ILE A 62 1.30 -3.49 -11.49
C ILE A 62 1.09 -4.84 -12.18
N TYR A 63 0.04 -5.58 -11.81
CA TYR A 63 -0.30 -6.84 -12.45
C TYR A 63 -0.61 -6.64 -13.94
N MET A 64 -1.46 -5.66 -14.28
CA MET A 64 -1.77 -5.32 -15.67
C MET A 64 -0.53 -4.86 -16.44
N ALA A 65 0.36 -4.09 -15.80
CA ALA A 65 1.60 -3.65 -16.43
C ALA A 65 2.56 -4.79 -16.75
N SER A 66 2.45 -5.94 -16.07
CA SER A 66 3.30 -7.10 -16.33
C SER A 66 3.12 -7.71 -17.72
N ASP A 67 2.00 -7.46 -18.38
CA ASP A 67 1.75 -7.92 -19.76
C ASP A 67 2.56 -7.10 -20.79
N PHE A 68 2.98 -5.89 -20.43
CA PHE A 68 3.69 -4.96 -21.32
C PHE A 68 5.16 -4.78 -20.96
N TYR A 69 5.50 -4.93 -19.69
CA TYR A 69 6.81 -4.64 -19.13
C TYR A 69 7.43 -5.90 -18.51
N GLY A 70 8.72 -6.08 -18.76
CA GLY A 70 9.44 -7.29 -18.34
C GLY A 70 9.54 -7.45 -16.81
N PHE A 71 10.07 -8.62 -16.41
CA PHE A 71 10.21 -9.05 -15.02
C PHE A 71 10.81 -8.00 -14.09
N TRP A 72 11.89 -7.33 -14.47
CA TRP A 72 12.60 -6.39 -13.61
C TRP A 72 11.78 -5.15 -13.26
N VAL A 73 10.97 -4.65 -14.21
CA VAL A 73 10.09 -3.50 -13.98
C VAL A 73 8.98 -3.89 -12.99
N THR A 74 8.31 -5.00 -13.25
CA THR A 74 7.24 -5.49 -12.37
C THR A 74 7.75 -5.80 -10.96
N ALA A 75 8.92 -6.45 -10.86
CA ALA A 75 9.55 -6.75 -9.58
C ALA A 75 9.91 -5.46 -8.82
N GLY A 76 10.53 -4.50 -9.50
CA GLY A 76 10.91 -3.21 -8.92
C GLY A 76 9.70 -2.44 -8.37
N LEU A 77 8.63 -2.31 -9.16
CA LEU A 77 7.39 -1.66 -8.74
C LEU A 77 6.76 -2.35 -7.52
N SER A 78 6.77 -3.69 -7.50
CA SER A 78 6.21 -4.47 -6.38
C SER A 78 6.99 -4.25 -5.07
N VAL A 79 8.32 -4.24 -5.14
CA VAL A 79 9.19 -4.00 -3.99
C VAL A 79 9.02 -2.56 -3.47
N VAL A 80 9.00 -1.58 -4.38
CA VAL A 80 8.78 -0.16 -4.02
C VAL A 80 7.43 0.02 -3.33
N LEU A 81 6.37 -0.61 -3.85
CA LEU A 81 5.05 -0.56 -3.21
C LEU A 81 5.09 -1.14 -1.79
N LEU A 82 5.67 -2.34 -1.61
CA LEU A 82 5.78 -2.98 -0.30
C LEU A 82 6.52 -2.09 0.69
N LEU A 83 7.70 -1.56 0.31
CA LEU A 83 8.49 -0.68 1.18
C LEU A 83 7.74 0.61 1.51
N ALA A 84 7.12 1.26 0.52
CA ALA A 84 6.36 2.49 0.75
C ALA A 84 5.19 2.25 1.72
N ARG A 85 4.48 1.13 1.60
CA ARG A 85 3.37 0.80 2.50
C ARG A 85 3.83 0.44 3.91
N ALA A 86 4.92 -0.30 4.05
CA ALA A 86 5.53 -0.61 5.35
C ALA A 86 6.02 0.67 6.05
N LEU A 87 6.71 1.56 5.33
CA LEU A 87 7.15 2.86 5.85
C LEU A 87 5.97 3.73 6.28
N HIS A 88 4.92 3.81 5.47
CA HIS A 88 3.73 4.59 5.79
C HIS A 88 3.06 4.08 7.07
N ALA A 89 2.82 2.77 7.17
CA ALA A 89 2.22 2.15 8.35
C ALA A 89 3.07 2.39 9.60
N GLY A 90 4.39 2.16 9.52
CA GLY A 90 5.34 2.43 10.60
C GLY A 90 5.38 3.90 11.02
N GLY A 91 5.27 4.82 10.06
CA GLY A 91 5.19 6.26 10.31
C GLY A 91 3.89 6.67 11.00
N MET A 92 2.75 6.08 10.59
CA MET A 92 1.45 6.31 11.23
C MET A 92 1.42 5.83 12.68
N LEU A 93 2.07 4.70 12.96
CA LEU A 93 2.16 4.12 14.30
C LEU A 93 3.28 4.73 15.17
N GLY A 94 3.99 5.75 14.67
CA GLY A 94 5.05 6.43 15.41
C GLY A 94 6.36 5.64 15.54
N VAL A 95 6.51 4.52 14.82
CA VAL A 95 7.71 3.66 14.87
C VAL A 95 8.83 4.17 13.97
N VAL A 96 8.47 4.73 12.79
CA VAL A 96 9.44 5.19 11.79
C VAL A 96 9.34 6.71 11.62
N PRO A 97 10.38 7.48 12.00
CA PRO A 97 10.41 8.92 11.76
C PRO A 97 10.22 9.23 10.28
N GLN A 98 9.37 10.21 9.96
CA GLN A 98 9.02 10.62 8.58
C GLN A 98 8.44 9.50 7.68
N GLY A 99 8.25 8.29 8.19
CA GLY A 99 7.73 7.14 7.42
C GLY A 99 6.37 7.43 6.79
N ARG A 100 5.50 8.19 7.47
CA ARG A 100 4.21 8.63 6.93
C ARG A 100 4.38 9.43 5.64
N PHE A 101 5.25 10.42 5.63
CA PHE A 101 5.48 11.28 4.46
C PHE A 101 6.14 10.51 3.32
N LEU A 102 7.24 9.80 3.60
CA LEU A 102 7.99 9.02 2.61
C LEU A 102 7.13 7.92 1.99
N GLY A 103 6.37 7.20 2.80
CA GLY A 103 5.50 6.14 2.34
C GLY A 103 4.32 6.66 1.52
N ALA A 104 3.69 7.76 1.91
CA ALA A 104 2.61 8.39 1.15
C ALA A 104 3.11 8.91 -0.21
N SER A 105 4.21 9.67 -0.21
CA SER A 105 4.81 10.21 -1.43
C SER A 105 5.27 9.10 -2.37
N GLY A 106 5.96 8.08 -1.84
CA GLY A 106 6.42 6.94 -2.63
C GLY A 106 5.27 6.18 -3.28
N THR A 107 4.17 5.95 -2.56
CA THR A 107 2.99 5.28 -3.14
C THR A 107 2.30 6.15 -4.20
N THR A 108 2.17 7.45 -3.96
CA THR A 108 1.54 8.37 -4.92
C THR A 108 2.35 8.45 -6.21
N LEU A 109 3.67 8.55 -6.11
CA LEU A 109 4.55 8.57 -7.28
C LEU A 109 4.51 7.24 -8.05
N LEU A 110 4.51 6.10 -7.33
CA LEU A 110 4.37 4.78 -7.95
C LEU A 110 3.03 4.66 -8.67
N LEU A 111 1.93 5.05 -8.03
CA LEU A 111 0.60 5.00 -8.63
C LEU A 111 0.55 5.86 -9.89
N ALA A 112 1.09 7.07 -9.87
CA ALA A 112 1.17 7.93 -11.03
C ALA A 112 2.00 7.29 -12.16
N ALA A 113 3.18 6.76 -11.82
CA ALA A 113 4.08 6.14 -12.80
C ALA A 113 3.42 4.93 -13.48
N VAL A 114 2.87 3.98 -12.72
CA VAL A 114 2.25 2.79 -13.30
C VAL A 114 0.97 3.13 -14.10
N SER A 115 0.22 4.13 -13.67
CA SER A 115 -0.94 4.62 -14.41
C SER A 115 -0.54 5.22 -15.77
N ILE A 116 0.49 6.06 -15.81
CA ILE A 116 1.01 6.62 -17.07
C ILE A 116 1.54 5.51 -17.98
N MET A 117 2.28 4.55 -17.44
CA MET A 117 2.79 3.40 -18.19
C MET A 117 1.65 2.64 -18.89
N LEU A 118 0.56 2.36 -18.18
CA LEU A 118 -0.60 1.66 -18.74
C LEU A 118 -1.34 2.50 -19.79
N VAL A 119 -1.50 3.80 -19.56
CA VAL A 119 -2.11 4.72 -20.56
C VAL A 119 -1.31 4.71 -21.86
N VAL A 120 0.02 4.85 -21.77
CA VAL A 120 0.91 4.82 -22.94
C VAL A 120 0.82 3.47 -23.67
N SER A 121 0.85 2.35 -22.91
CA SER A 121 0.71 1.01 -23.50
C SER A 121 -0.64 0.82 -24.18
N GLY A 122 -1.73 1.33 -23.60
CA GLY A 122 -3.06 1.26 -24.18
C GLY A 122 -3.20 2.05 -25.50
N PHE A 123 -2.54 3.18 -25.60
CA PHE A 123 -2.49 3.93 -26.89
C PHE A 123 -1.70 3.18 -27.96
N ASN A 124 -0.59 2.55 -27.61
CA ASN A 124 0.23 1.79 -28.55
C ASN A 124 -0.48 0.55 -29.11
N LEU A 125 -1.37 -0.09 -28.32
CA LEU A 125 -2.16 -1.23 -28.77
C LEU A 125 -3.22 -0.87 -29.83
N ARG A 126 -3.66 0.40 -29.92
CA ARG A 126 -4.63 0.85 -30.93
C ARG A 126 -4.01 0.99 -32.33
N GLN A 127 -2.71 0.81 -32.49
CA GLN A 127 -2.02 0.93 -33.78
C GLN A 127 -1.89 -0.42 -34.51
N TYR A 128 -2.40 -1.50 -33.95
CA TYR A 128 -2.51 -2.83 -34.54
C TYR A 128 -3.98 -3.26 -34.61
#